data_b041bfbce09020c1884e454bf604f441
#
_entry.id   b041bfbce09020c1884e454bf604f441
#
_cell.length_a   1.000
_cell.length_b   1.000
_cell.length_c   1.000
_cell.angle_alpha   90.00
_cell.angle_beta   90.00
_cell.angle_gamma   90.00
#
_symmetry.space_group_name_H-M   'P 1'
#
loop_
_entity.id
_entity.type
_entity.pdbx_description
1 polymer ?
#
loop_
_entity_poly.entity_id
_entity_poly.type
_entity_poly.pdbx_seq_one_letter_code
_entity_poly.pdbx_strand_id
1 'polypeptide(L)'
;MLLTARTPSRYASALGALSVFMAALLLPLCFTGGVMTTPAIQQSLGGSPAALSWLTNGFMLTFGSFLLAAGVTADAIDRKRIFIAGAALFCLSSLLFCLTHNLFLSGVLRALQGLAAAMILASGSAALAQLYDGAQRTRAFSILGTVFGIGLAFGPLLIGFMIDAVGWRGVYALFALLSAGVLLIGLVSLPAAEKSEPRTPNNLGLTLFTLALMLFTASLMVIPARGFLSLTTLALLIASGGLFVAFVVRCRRVNNPVLELTLLRHPRFVGVLLLPVATCCCYVVLLIIVPLHFMGGEGMSESQSALYLMALTTPMLVFPSVAALLTRWFSPGQVSTAGLMMASAGLLLLGDAFHSNHLPQLVLALILCGAGAALPWGLMDGLAISAVPVAKAGMAAGLFNTVRVAGEGIALAVVSAVLTASNTLTLQSRVHGYAPEVIHRAAGWLGAGNMPQAAALLPDFSLRVLRESYDSAYTLLFSGLAVVTLLCALMIWLTLCRKGGAIQTRNSGS
;
A
#
# COMPACT_ATOMS: atom_id res chain seq x y z
N MET A 1 34.88 21.15 -26.89
CA MET A 1 34.85 21.78 -25.56
C MET A 1 34.05 20.84 -24.65
N LEU A 2 34.77 19.93 -23.99
CA LEU A 2 34.19 18.89 -23.11
C LEU A 2 33.76 19.57 -21.81
N LEU A 3 32.48 19.81 -21.67
CA LEU A 3 31.91 20.18 -20.38
C LEU A 3 31.96 18.95 -19.49
N THR A 4 32.98 18.88 -18.64
CA THR A 4 33.13 17.89 -17.57
C THR A 4 31.87 17.97 -16.70
N ALA A 5 31.08 16.92 -16.72
CA ALA A 5 29.98 16.71 -15.79
C ALA A 5 30.55 16.83 -14.37
N ARG A 6 30.17 17.88 -13.64
CA ARG A 6 30.52 18.06 -12.23
C ARG A 6 29.86 16.91 -11.45
N THR A 7 30.65 15.97 -10.99
CA THR A 7 30.20 15.03 -9.97
C THR A 7 29.61 15.85 -8.81
N PRO A 8 28.36 15.60 -8.42
CA PRO A 8 27.73 16.37 -7.34
C PRO A 8 28.62 16.23 -6.09
N SER A 9 28.80 17.32 -5.36
CA SER A 9 29.55 17.28 -4.11
C SER A 9 28.93 16.26 -3.17
N ARG A 10 29.72 15.59 -2.32
CA ARG A 10 29.20 14.61 -1.33
C ARG A 10 28.02 15.17 -0.51
N TYR A 11 28.06 16.48 -0.21
CA TYR A 11 26.97 17.18 0.48
C TYR A 11 25.68 17.29 -0.37
N ALA A 12 25.79 17.58 -1.65
CA ALA A 12 24.64 17.67 -2.54
C ALA A 12 23.98 16.29 -2.72
N SER A 13 24.78 15.22 -2.85
CA SER A 13 24.26 13.85 -2.90
C SER A 13 23.56 13.43 -1.60
N ALA A 14 24.11 13.79 -0.44
CA ALA A 14 23.52 13.50 0.86
C ALA A 14 22.18 14.25 1.07
N LEU A 15 22.13 15.54 0.70
CA LEU A 15 20.89 16.33 0.77
C LEU A 15 19.82 15.82 -0.21
N GLY A 16 20.23 15.40 -1.42
CA GLY A 16 19.33 14.78 -2.39
C GLY A 16 18.72 13.48 -1.86
N ALA A 17 19.54 12.63 -1.25
CA ALA A 17 19.06 11.41 -0.59
C ALA A 17 18.13 11.73 0.59
N LEU A 18 18.46 12.75 1.40
CA LEU A 18 17.61 13.19 2.50
C LEU A 18 16.20 13.59 2.02
N SER A 19 16.10 14.34 0.91
CA SER A 19 14.80 14.70 0.32
C SER A 19 13.99 13.44 -0.05
N VAL A 20 14.64 12.43 -0.65
CA VAL A 20 13.98 11.18 -1.01
C VAL A 20 13.59 10.37 0.24
N PHE A 21 14.39 10.35 1.29
CA PHE A 21 14.07 9.67 2.55
C PHE A 21 12.94 10.37 3.31
N MET A 22 12.92 11.70 3.34
CA MET A 22 11.79 12.45 3.91
C MET A 22 10.48 12.15 3.14
N ALA A 23 10.56 12.05 1.84
CA ALA A 23 9.42 11.64 1.02
C ALA A 23 8.99 10.20 1.35
N ALA A 24 9.94 9.27 1.49
CA ALA A 24 9.65 7.88 1.87
C ALA A 24 9.00 7.75 3.26
N LEU A 25 9.26 8.68 4.17
CA LEU A 25 8.56 8.77 5.45
C LEU A 25 7.14 9.35 5.29
N LEU A 26 7.01 10.42 4.50
CA LEU A 26 5.75 11.14 4.30
C LEU A 26 4.65 10.26 3.68
N LEU A 27 5.00 9.41 2.69
CA LEU A 27 4.00 8.64 1.94
C LEU A 27 3.23 7.65 2.82
N PRO A 28 3.87 6.77 3.63
CA PRO A 28 3.15 5.89 4.53
C PRO A 28 2.43 6.65 5.67
N LEU A 29 2.97 7.76 6.15
CA LEU A 29 2.27 8.64 7.10
C LEU A 29 0.96 9.17 6.51
N CYS A 30 0.96 9.59 5.24
CA CYS A 30 -0.25 10.07 4.56
C CYS A 30 -1.26 8.93 4.32
N PHE A 31 -0.79 7.73 4.04
CA PHE A 31 -1.65 6.56 3.89
C PHE A 31 -2.37 6.23 5.21
N THR A 32 -1.62 6.01 6.28
CA THR A 32 -2.19 5.70 7.61
C THR A 32 -3.02 6.86 8.15
N GLY A 33 -2.58 8.10 7.90
CA GLY A 33 -3.31 9.32 8.27
C GLY A 33 -4.68 9.42 7.62
N GLY A 34 -4.82 8.99 6.36
CA GLY A 34 -6.11 8.95 5.68
C GLY A 34 -7.12 8.04 6.37
N VAL A 35 -6.65 6.90 6.87
CA VAL A 35 -7.48 5.94 7.61
C VAL A 35 -7.86 6.49 8.99
N MET A 36 -6.86 6.90 9.77
CA MET A 36 -7.03 7.32 11.16
C MET A 36 -7.87 8.61 11.28
N THR A 37 -7.79 9.52 10.30
CA THR A 37 -8.57 10.76 10.30
C THR A 37 -10.02 10.58 9.83
N THR A 38 -10.38 9.45 9.23
CA THR A 38 -11.73 9.24 8.66
C THR A 38 -12.85 9.39 9.68
N PRO A 39 -12.78 8.84 10.93
CA PRO A 39 -13.82 9.04 11.94
C PRO A 39 -14.00 10.50 12.35
N ALA A 40 -12.89 11.22 12.56
CA ALA A 40 -12.91 12.64 12.92
C ALA A 40 -13.46 13.52 11.77
N ILE A 41 -13.16 13.18 10.53
CA ILE A 41 -13.75 13.84 9.33
C ILE A 41 -15.25 13.55 9.27
N GLN A 42 -15.68 12.32 9.53
CA GLN A 42 -17.10 11.96 9.56
C GLN A 42 -17.87 12.77 10.59
N GLN A 43 -17.32 12.93 11.79
CA GLN A 43 -17.96 13.74 12.85
C GLN A 43 -18.11 15.21 12.43
N SER A 44 -17.13 15.76 11.69
CA SER A 44 -17.13 17.19 11.32
C SER A 44 -17.83 17.52 10.00
N LEU A 45 -17.76 16.64 8.99
CA LEU A 45 -18.30 16.88 7.64
C LEU A 45 -19.49 15.96 7.30
N GLY A 46 -19.76 14.94 8.11
CA GLY A 46 -20.79 13.93 7.82
C GLY A 46 -20.38 12.99 6.68
N GLY A 47 -21.37 12.40 6.02
CA GLY A 47 -21.20 11.60 4.83
C GLY A 47 -21.59 10.13 5.00
N SER A 48 -21.83 9.45 3.86
CA SER A 48 -22.10 8.00 3.83
C SER A 48 -20.83 7.18 3.94
N PRO A 49 -20.89 5.90 4.34
CA PRO A 49 -19.71 5.01 4.38
C PRO A 49 -18.97 4.96 3.05
N ALA A 50 -19.69 4.95 1.94
CA ALA A 50 -19.12 4.95 0.60
C ALA A 50 -18.35 6.24 0.30
N ALA A 51 -18.87 7.42 0.70
CA ALA A 51 -18.20 8.69 0.53
C ALA A 51 -16.93 8.79 1.39
N LEU A 52 -16.97 8.29 2.63
CA LEU A 52 -15.83 8.27 3.54
C LEU A 52 -14.75 7.29 3.10
N SER A 53 -15.13 6.12 2.58
CA SER A 53 -14.15 5.16 2.05
C SER A 53 -13.34 5.73 0.88
N TRP A 54 -13.87 6.71 0.13
CA TRP A 54 -13.13 7.42 -0.91
C TRP A 54 -11.95 8.25 -0.39
N LEU A 55 -11.97 8.67 0.87
CA LEU A 55 -10.83 9.40 1.46
C LEU A 55 -9.56 8.53 1.54
N THR A 56 -9.70 7.25 1.83
CA THR A 56 -8.59 6.30 1.86
C THR A 56 -8.34 5.68 0.48
N ASN A 57 -9.39 5.16 -0.11
CA ASN A 57 -9.32 4.40 -1.34
C ASN A 57 -8.98 5.28 -2.55
N GLY A 58 -9.43 6.54 -2.59
CA GLY A 58 -9.10 7.49 -3.66
C GLY A 58 -7.60 7.78 -3.74
N PHE A 59 -6.92 7.91 -2.59
CA PHE A 59 -5.47 8.01 -2.54
C PHE A 59 -4.80 6.74 -3.11
N MET A 60 -5.19 5.56 -2.64
CA MET A 60 -4.60 4.30 -3.09
C MET A 60 -4.85 4.00 -4.55
N LEU A 61 -6.06 4.31 -5.04
CA LEU A 61 -6.45 4.15 -6.44
C LEU A 61 -5.48 4.89 -7.37
N THR A 62 -5.25 6.17 -7.11
CA THR A 62 -4.36 6.98 -7.95
C THR A 62 -2.89 6.67 -7.69
N PHE A 63 -2.49 6.46 -6.44
CA PHE A 63 -1.12 6.10 -6.10
C PHE A 63 -0.67 4.83 -6.85
N GLY A 64 -1.43 3.73 -6.73
CA GLY A 64 -1.09 2.47 -7.38
C GLY A 64 -1.17 2.53 -8.91
N SER A 65 -2.23 3.16 -9.45
CA SER A 65 -2.46 3.17 -10.90
C SER A 65 -1.47 4.04 -11.66
N PHE A 66 -1.04 5.17 -11.09
CA PHE A 66 -0.12 6.09 -11.75
C PHE A 66 1.36 5.82 -11.49
N LEU A 67 1.71 4.87 -10.62
CA LEU A 67 3.11 4.64 -10.23
C LEU A 67 4.01 4.25 -11.41
N LEU A 68 3.55 3.32 -12.27
CA LEU A 68 4.28 2.95 -13.49
C LEU A 68 4.34 4.13 -14.47
N ALA A 69 3.22 4.86 -14.63
CA ALA A 69 3.16 6.03 -15.48
C ALA A 69 4.13 7.13 -15.05
N ALA A 70 4.17 7.41 -13.77
CA ALA A 70 5.10 8.38 -13.18
C ALA A 70 6.57 7.98 -13.39
N GLY A 71 6.90 6.69 -13.24
CA GLY A 71 8.25 6.18 -13.48
C GLY A 71 8.70 6.34 -14.93
N VAL A 72 7.87 5.90 -15.88
CA VAL A 72 8.15 6.04 -17.32
C VAL A 72 8.26 7.50 -17.73
N THR A 73 7.38 8.36 -17.20
CA THR A 73 7.41 9.80 -17.49
C THR A 73 8.66 10.46 -16.89
N ALA A 74 9.08 10.07 -15.70
CA ALA A 74 10.30 10.55 -15.06
C ALA A 74 11.56 10.18 -15.85
N ASP A 75 11.62 8.97 -16.41
CA ASP A 75 12.72 8.54 -17.27
C ASP A 75 12.72 9.24 -18.64
N ALA A 76 11.55 9.61 -19.16
CA ALA A 76 11.41 10.27 -20.46
C ALA A 76 11.66 11.78 -20.42
N ILE A 77 11.23 12.48 -19.36
CA ILE A 77 11.33 13.93 -19.24
C ILE A 77 12.56 14.34 -18.42
N ASP A 78 12.49 14.12 -17.10
CA ASP A 78 13.53 14.40 -16.10
C ASP A 78 13.04 13.96 -14.72
N ARG A 79 13.80 13.12 -14.05
CA ARG A 79 13.49 12.59 -12.71
C ARG A 79 13.31 13.70 -11.68
N LYS A 80 14.21 14.72 -11.70
CA LYS A 80 14.12 15.87 -10.82
C LYS A 80 12.83 16.65 -11.03
N ARG A 81 12.48 16.95 -12.30
CA ARG A 81 11.26 17.72 -12.60
C ARG A 81 10.00 17.00 -12.13
N ILE A 82 9.88 15.70 -12.36
CA ILE A 82 8.74 14.91 -11.92
C ILE A 82 8.67 14.82 -10.39
N PHE A 83 9.81 14.65 -9.71
CA PHE A 83 9.89 14.67 -8.25
C PHE A 83 9.40 16.00 -7.66
N ILE A 84 9.90 17.12 -8.18
CA ILE A 84 9.54 18.47 -7.76
C ILE A 84 8.06 18.76 -8.01
N ALA A 85 7.55 18.42 -9.20
CA ALA A 85 6.13 18.59 -9.54
C ALA A 85 5.24 17.75 -8.61
N GLY A 86 5.65 16.50 -8.31
CA GLY A 86 4.96 15.66 -7.34
C GLY A 86 4.96 16.25 -5.94
N ALA A 87 6.11 16.72 -5.44
CA ALA A 87 6.22 17.33 -4.12
C ALA A 87 5.38 18.62 -4.00
N ALA A 88 5.37 19.45 -5.04
CA ALA A 88 4.55 20.66 -5.10
C ALA A 88 3.05 20.32 -5.12
N LEU A 89 2.62 19.34 -5.93
CA LEU A 89 1.24 18.88 -5.98
C LEU A 89 0.79 18.29 -4.65
N PHE A 90 1.66 17.51 -3.98
CA PHE A 90 1.37 16.92 -2.67
C PHE A 90 1.21 18.00 -1.60
N CYS A 91 2.12 19.01 -1.58
CA CYS A 91 2.06 20.14 -0.68
C CYS A 91 0.77 20.93 -0.86
N LEU A 92 0.46 21.33 -2.10
CA LEU A 92 -0.73 22.09 -2.43
C LEU A 92 -2.02 21.34 -2.08
N SER A 93 -2.13 20.06 -2.47
CA SER A 93 -3.31 19.26 -2.16
C SER A 93 -3.49 19.03 -0.66
N SER A 94 -2.39 18.87 0.12
CA SER A 94 -2.46 18.76 1.57
C SER A 94 -2.90 20.06 2.23
N LEU A 95 -2.40 21.21 1.77
CA LEU A 95 -2.81 22.52 2.27
C LEU A 95 -4.28 22.80 1.97
N LEU A 96 -4.74 22.56 0.74
CA LEU A 96 -6.15 22.71 0.38
C LEU A 96 -7.06 21.75 1.14
N PHE A 97 -6.58 20.52 1.44
CA PHE A 97 -7.32 19.58 2.25
C PHE A 97 -7.55 20.08 3.68
N CYS A 98 -6.53 20.71 4.27
CA CYS A 98 -6.63 21.33 5.59
C CYS A 98 -7.73 22.41 5.64
N LEU A 99 -7.93 23.13 4.55
CA LEU A 99 -8.88 24.26 4.45
C LEU A 99 -10.29 23.87 3.98
N THR A 100 -10.49 22.64 3.47
CA THR A 100 -11.78 22.23 2.89
C THR A 100 -12.84 21.94 3.95
N HIS A 101 -14.09 22.25 3.57
CA HIS A 101 -15.30 21.91 4.32
C HIS A 101 -16.26 21.04 3.49
N ASN A 102 -15.80 20.53 2.35
CA ASN A 102 -16.60 19.74 1.42
C ASN A 102 -16.01 18.34 1.27
N LEU A 103 -16.79 17.31 1.61
CA LEU A 103 -16.35 15.91 1.57
C LEU A 103 -15.99 15.44 0.15
N PHE A 104 -16.72 15.89 -0.89
CA PHE A 104 -16.40 15.56 -2.28
C PHE A 104 -15.03 16.13 -2.68
N LEU A 105 -14.79 17.41 -2.36
CA LEU A 105 -13.50 18.05 -2.61
C LEU A 105 -12.36 17.33 -1.83
N SER A 106 -12.63 16.92 -0.61
CA SER A 106 -11.69 16.10 0.19
C SER A 106 -11.29 14.82 -0.55
N GLY A 107 -12.24 14.10 -1.14
CA GLY A 107 -12.00 12.91 -1.96
C GLY A 107 -11.13 13.20 -3.19
N VAL A 108 -11.41 14.29 -3.91
CA VAL A 108 -10.61 14.73 -5.06
C VAL A 108 -9.17 15.08 -4.64
N LEU A 109 -9.01 15.81 -3.53
CA LEU A 109 -7.70 16.17 -3.01
C LEU A 109 -6.90 14.93 -2.57
N ARG A 110 -7.56 13.91 -1.99
CA ARG A 110 -6.94 12.61 -1.70
C ARG A 110 -6.45 11.90 -2.96
N ALA A 111 -7.24 11.92 -4.04
CA ALA A 111 -6.81 11.36 -5.32
C ALA A 111 -5.60 12.13 -5.90
N LEU A 112 -5.56 13.45 -5.78
CA LEU A 112 -4.41 14.27 -6.18
C LEU A 112 -3.17 13.98 -5.32
N GLN A 113 -3.32 13.78 -4.00
CA GLN A 113 -2.23 13.34 -3.13
C GLN A 113 -1.68 11.98 -3.56
N GLY A 114 -2.54 11.02 -3.95
CA GLY A 114 -2.11 9.72 -4.45
C GLY A 114 -1.33 9.81 -5.76
N LEU A 115 -1.78 10.62 -6.71
CA LEU A 115 -1.03 10.92 -7.94
C LEU A 115 0.33 11.54 -7.64
N ALA A 116 0.36 12.53 -6.76
CA ALA A 116 1.59 13.18 -6.30
C ALA A 116 2.56 12.19 -5.64
N ALA A 117 2.04 11.30 -4.80
CA ALA A 117 2.79 10.23 -4.15
C ALA A 117 3.45 9.28 -5.18
N ALA A 118 2.72 8.91 -6.24
CA ALA A 118 3.26 8.10 -7.33
C ALA A 118 4.42 8.81 -8.04
N MET A 119 4.27 10.10 -8.33
CA MET A 119 5.33 10.92 -8.95
C MET A 119 6.57 10.98 -8.05
N ILE A 120 6.40 11.23 -6.75
CA ILE A 120 7.50 11.34 -5.78
C ILE A 120 8.22 10.00 -5.63
N LEU A 121 7.50 8.90 -5.40
CA LEU A 121 8.11 7.59 -5.13
C LEU A 121 8.87 7.07 -6.34
N ALA A 122 8.26 7.10 -7.52
CA ALA A 122 8.87 6.58 -8.74
C ALA A 122 10.11 7.38 -9.14
N SER A 123 9.99 8.72 -9.20
CA SER A 123 11.10 9.59 -9.58
C SER A 123 12.19 9.69 -8.50
N GLY A 124 11.81 9.68 -7.21
CA GLY A 124 12.72 9.70 -6.08
C GLY A 124 13.58 8.43 -6.00
N SER A 125 12.97 7.25 -6.18
CA SER A 125 13.71 5.98 -6.25
C SER A 125 14.69 5.97 -7.42
N ALA A 126 14.26 6.47 -8.59
CA ALA A 126 15.12 6.56 -9.76
C ALA A 126 16.27 7.59 -9.58
N ALA A 127 16.01 8.72 -8.91
CA ALA A 127 17.03 9.71 -8.57
C ALA A 127 18.03 9.14 -7.55
N LEU A 128 17.57 8.41 -6.53
CA LEU A 128 18.45 7.74 -5.56
C LEU A 128 19.37 6.74 -6.23
N ALA A 129 18.89 6.01 -7.25
CA ALA A 129 19.70 5.09 -8.04
C ALA A 129 20.80 5.78 -8.87
N GLN A 130 20.65 7.07 -9.18
CA GLN A 130 21.68 7.87 -9.87
C GLN A 130 22.69 8.50 -8.91
N LEU A 131 22.30 8.76 -7.65
CA LEU A 131 23.18 9.38 -6.66
C LEU A 131 24.26 8.45 -6.13
N TYR A 132 24.05 7.13 -6.20
CA TYR A 132 24.93 6.12 -5.61
C TYR A 132 25.14 4.93 -6.54
N ASP A 133 26.36 4.35 -6.48
CA ASP A 133 26.74 3.15 -7.22
C ASP A 133 27.13 2.00 -6.30
N GLY A 134 27.11 0.77 -6.83
CA GLY A 134 27.59 -0.43 -6.17
C GLY A 134 26.98 -0.66 -4.78
N ALA A 135 27.83 -0.90 -3.78
CA ALA A 135 27.40 -1.17 -2.40
C ALA A 135 26.70 0.03 -1.73
N GLN A 136 27.05 1.27 -2.10
CA GLN A 136 26.38 2.46 -1.55
C GLN A 136 24.93 2.57 -2.04
N ARG A 137 24.68 2.19 -3.30
CA ARG A 137 23.30 2.12 -3.85
C ARG A 137 22.46 1.12 -3.09
N THR A 138 22.97 -0.08 -2.83
CA THR A 138 22.26 -1.09 -2.04
C THR A 138 21.93 -0.56 -0.64
N ARG A 139 22.90 0.10 0.01
CA ARG A 139 22.69 0.71 1.34
C ARG A 139 21.64 1.82 1.31
N ALA A 140 21.63 2.69 0.30
CA ALA A 140 20.66 3.76 0.15
C ALA A 140 19.24 3.21 -0.01
N PHE A 141 19.05 2.14 -0.81
CA PHE A 141 17.75 1.49 -0.94
C PHE A 141 17.31 0.75 0.34
N SER A 142 18.24 0.16 1.10
CA SER A 142 17.94 -0.41 2.42
C SER A 142 17.47 0.66 3.41
N ILE A 143 18.11 1.84 3.40
CA ILE A 143 17.66 2.98 4.21
C ILE A 143 16.28 3.46 3.77
N LEU A 144 16.04 3.56 2.45
CA LEU A 144 14.73 3.94 1.89
C LEU A 144 13.62 3.02 2.39
N GLY A 145 13.82 1.70 2.31
CA GLY A 145 12.88 0.70 2.80
C GLY A 145 12.66 0.77 4.32
N THR A 146 13.74 1.00 5.08
CA THR A 146 13.66 1.15 6.53
C THR A 146 12.87 2.40 6.92
N VAL A 147 13.13 3.54 6.27
CA VAL A 147 12.40 4.81 6.54
C VAL A 147 10.93 4.68 6.17
N PHE A 148 10.62 4.03 5.05
CA PHE A 148 9.24 3.73 4.67
C PHE A 148 8.56 2.84 5.72
N GLY A 149 9.25 1.80 6.21
CA GLY A 149 8.78 0.93 7.28
C GLY A 149 8.56 1.68 8.61
N ILE A 150 9.43 2.61 8.97
CA ILE A 150 9.26 3.49 10.15
C ILE A 150 7.99 4.32 10.00
N GLY A 151 7.74 4.89 8.81
CA GLY A 151 6.53 5.65 8.53
C GLY A 151 5.25 4.81 8.69
N LEU A 152 5.25 3.55 8.22
CA LEU A 152 4.15 2.62 8.43
C LEU A 152 3.98 2.22 9.89
N ALA A 153 5.09 2.01 10.61
CA ALA A 153 5.09 1.54 11.99
C ALA A 153 4.59 2.61 12.98
N PHE A 154 5.13 3.81 12.86
CA PHE A 154 4.82 4.92 13.79
C PHE A 154 3.73 5.87 13.27
N GLY A 155 3.35 5.73 12.00
CA GLY A 155 2.31 6.56 11.40
C GLY A 155 1.03 6.60 12.23
N PRO A 156 0.41 5.45 12.53
CA PRO A 156 -0.82 5.41 13.30
C PRO A 156 -0.70 6.10 14.66
N LEU A 157 0.42 5.86 15.38
CA LEU A 157 0.67 6.45 16.69
C LEU A 157 0.80 7.98 16.60
N LEU A 158 1.65 8.48 15.70
CA LEU A 158 1.84 9.91 15.49
C LEU A 158 0.53 10.60 15.09
N ILE A 159 -0.20 10.01 14.17
CA ILE A 159 -1.45 10.54 13.65
C ILE A 159 -2.54 10.52 14.74
N GLY A 160 -2.65 9.44 15.52
CA GLY A 160 -3.61 9.35 16.63
C GLY A 160 -3.40 10.46 17.64
N PHE A 161 -2.17 10.67 18.14
CA PHE A 161 -1.86 11.78 19.03
C PHE A 161 -2.09 13.16 18.42
N MET A 162 -1.82 13.32 17.13
CA MET A 162 -2.09 14.60 16.46
C MET A 162 -3.58 14.88 16.30
N ILE A 163 -4.40 13.87 16.05
CA ILE A 163 -5.86 14.05 15.99
C ILE A 163 -6.39 14.52 17.34
N ASP A 164 -5.94 13.91 18.44
CA ASP A 164 -6.35 14.30 19.78
C ASP A 164 -5.88 15.72 20.15
N ALA A 165 -4.67 16.11 19.73
CA ALA A 165 -4.07 17.40 20.13
C ALA A 165 -4.55 18.58 19.26
N VAL A 166 -4.62 18.41 17.94
CA VAL A 166 -4.85 19.51 16.98
C VAL A 166 -5.94 19.21 15.93
N GLY A 167 -6.58 18.05 16.05
CA GLY A 167 -7.62 17.60 15.15
C GLY A 167 -7.08 17.12 13.79
N TRP A 168 -7.98 16.58 12.96
CA TRP A 168 -7.63 16.03 11.65
C TRP A 168 -7.03 17.07 10.69
N ARG A 169 -7.42 18.35 10.80
CA ARG A 169 -6.84 19.42 9.98
C ARG A 169 -5.35 19.64 10.26
N GLY A 170 -4.93 19.51 11.52
CA GLY A 170 -3.53 19.59 11.92
C GLY A 170 -2.67 18.48 11.32
N VAL A 171 -3.22 17.29 11.15
CA VAL A 171 -2.53 16.17 10.45
C VAL A 171 -2.20 16.54 9.00
N TYR A 172 -3.17 17.10 8.26
CA TYR A 172 -2.92 17.50 6.86
C TYR A 172 -2.02 18.74 6.75
N ALA A 173 -2.03 19.62 7.75
CA ALA A 173 -1.05 20.71 7.86
C ALA A 173 0.37 20.18 8.04
N LEU A 174 0.57 19.14 8.86
CA LEU A 174 1.86 18.44 8.97
C LEU A 174 2.30 17.85 7.63
N PHE A 175 1.40 17.20 6.87
CA PHE A 175 1.73 16.68 5.55
C PHE A 175 2.14 17.78 4.57
N ALA A 176 1.48 18.93 4.60
CA ALA A 176 1.86 20.10 3.81
C ALA A 176 3.24 20.61 4.19
N LEU A 177 3.56 20.70 5.49
CA LEU A 177 4.86 21.14 5.98
C LEU A 177 6.00 20.18 5.60
N LEU A 178 5.81 18.88 5.79
CA LEU A 178 6.80 17.87 5.41
C LEU A 178 7.04 17.86 3.91
N SER A 179 5.98 17.95 3.10
CA SER A 179 6.12 17.98 1.64
C SER A 179 6.75 19.28 1.13
N ALA A 180 6.53 20.41 1.81
CA ALA A 180 7.26 21.66 1.53
C ALA A 180 8.77 21.47 1.80
N GLY A 181 9.16 20.79 2.88
CA GLY A 181 10.55 20.42 3.15
C GLY A 181 11.15 19.54 2.05
N VAL A 182 10.41 18.49 1.62
CA VAL A 182 10.80 17.63 0.48
C VAL A 182 11.00 18.45 -0.78
N LEU A 183 10.08 19.35 -1.09
CA LEU A 183 10.14 20.23 -2.26
C LEU A 183 11.37 21.15 -2.22
N LEU A 184 11.58 21.87 -1.14
CA LEU A 184 12.67 22.84 -1.01
C LEU A 184 14.05 22.17 -1.08
N ILE A 185 14.24 21.07 -0.33
CA ILE A 185 15.49 20.32 -0.35
C ILE A 185 15.72 19.71 -1.74
N GLY A 186 14.67 19.10 -2.34
CA GLY A 186 14.75 18.49 -3.67
C GLY A 186 15.09 19.50 -4.76
N LEU A 187 14.56 20.72 -4.71
CA LEU A 187 14.86 21.80 -5.67
C LEU A 187 16.37 22.10 -5.74
N VAL A 188 17.00 22.16 -4.56
CA VAL A 188 18.40 22.58 -4.45
C VAL A 188 19.38 21.41 -4.69
N SER A 189 19.03 20.19 -4.24
CA SER A 189 20.00 19.11 -4.07
C SER A 189 19.92 18.00 -5.10
N LEU A 190 18.75 17.77 -5.73
CA LEU A 190 18.67 16.73 -6.75
C LEU A 190 19.37 17.15 -8.03
N PRO A 191 20.21 16.28 -8.63
CA PRO A 191 20.86 16.57 -9.90
C PRO A 191 19.82 16.63 -11.02
N ALA A 192 20.02 17.56 -11.97
CA ALA A 192 19.28 17.53 -13.22
C ALA A 192 19.70 16.27 -14.02
N ALA A 193 18.79 15.71 -14.80
CA ALA A 193 19.09 14.52 -15.58
C ALA A 193 20.24 14.80 -16.56
N GLU A 194 21.24 13.91 -16.61
CA GLU A 194 22.07 13.79 -17.79
C GLU A 194 21.17 13.45 -18.96
N LYS A 195 21.35 14.14 -20.09
CA LYS A 195 20.59 13.91 -21.32
C LYS A 195 20.77 12.46 -21.76
N SER A 196 19.91 11.61 -21.26
CA SER A 196 19.74 10.25 -21.80
C SER A 196 19.07 10.39 -23.16
N GLU A 197 19.41 9.52 -24.10
CA GLU A 197 18.71 9.52 -25.40
C GLU A 197 17.20 9.51 -25.19
N PRO A 198 16.45 10.37 -25.90
CA PRO A 198 15.01 10.49 -25.71
C PRO A 198 14.35 9.17 -26.10
N ARG A 199 14.04 8.34 -25.10
CA ARG A 199 13.20 7.17 -25.31
C ARG A 199 11.78 7.68 -25.47
N THR A 200 11.21 7.54 -26.66
CA THR A 200 9.80 7.81 -26.88
C THR A 200 8.97 6.83 -26.06
N PRO A 201 8.30 7.29 -24.99
CA PRO A 201 7.50 6.41 -24.17
C PRO A 201 6.32 5.85 -24.98
N ASN A 202 5.97 4.59 -24.79
CA ASN A 202 4.76 4.02 -25.38
C ASN A 202 3.53 4.55 -24.60
N ASN A 203 3.16 5.80 -24.87
CA ASN A 203 2.09 6.50 -24.16
C ASN A 203 0.77 5.72 -24.19
N LEU A 204 0.43 5.08 -25.32
CA LEU A 204 -0.79 4.29 -25.42
C LEU A 204 -0.77 3.07 -24.48
N GLY A 205 0.35 2.32 -24.45
CA GLY A 205 0.46 1.19 -23.54
C GLY A 205 0.38 1.62 -22.06
N LEU A 206 0.97 2.75 -21.74
CA LEU A 206 0.94 3.34 -20.41
C LEU A 206 -0.47 3.76 -19.98
N THR A 207 -1.18 4.46 -20.86
CA THR A 207 -2.58 4.86 -20.64
C THR A 207 -3.50 3.65 -20.47
N LEU A 208 -3.35 2.63 -21.33
CA LEU A 208 -4.15 1.40 -21.25
C LEU A 208 -3.95 0.69 -19.89
N PHE A 209 -2.71 0.55 -19.43
CA PHE A 209 -2.40 -0.06 -18.13
C PHE A 209 -2.98 0.74 -16.97
N THR A 210 -2.73 2.06 -16.95
CA THR A 210 -3.21 2.94 -15.88
C THR A 210 -4.73 2.93 -15.78
N LEU A 211 -5.43 3.08 -16.91
CA LEU A 211 -6.90 3.05 -16.93
C LEU A 211 -7.46 1.66 -16.57
N ALA A 212 -6.83 0.58 -17.04
CA ALA A 212 -7.24 -0.77 -16.67
C ALA A 212 -7.16 -0.96 -15.15
N LEU A 213 -6.05 -0.57 -14.53
CA LEU A 213 -5.86 -0.70 -13.09
C LEU A 213 -6.79 0.23 -12.29
N MET A 214 -7.02 1.46 -12.77
CA MET A 214 -7.98 2.38 -12.15
C MET A 214 -9.41 1.82 -12.16
N LEU A 215 -9.88 1.31 -13.30
CA LEU A 215 -11.23 0.75 -13.42
C LEU A 215 -11.37 -0.54 -12.60
N PHE A 216 -10.33 -1.36 -12.55
CA PHE A 216 -10.31 -2.56 -11.71
C PHE A 216 -10.46 -2.20 -10.23
N THR A 217 -9.61 -1.31 -9.72
CA THR A 217 -9.67 -0.89 -8.33
C THR A 217 -10.99 -0.16 -8.00
N ALA A 218 -11.46 0.70 -8.91
CA ALA A 218 -12.75 1.37 -8.75
C ALA A 218 -13.93 0.37 -8.70
N SER A 219 -13.88 -0.72 -9.49
CA SER A 219 -14.91 -1.76 -9.46
C SER A 219 -14.99 -2.41 -8.08
N LEU A 220 -13.84 -2.72 -7.46
CA LEU A 220 -13.78 -3.31 -6.14
C LEU A 220 -14.32 -2.36 -5.04
N MET A 221 -14.06 -1.05 -5.18
CA MET A 221 -14.57 -0.02 -4.26
C MET A 221 -16.09 0.17 -4.31
N VAL A 222 -16.71 -0.16 -5.43
CA VAL A 222 -18.18 -0.05 -5.62
C VAL A 222 -18.92 -1.25 -5.06
N ILE A 223 -18.26 -2.42 -4.91
CA ILE A 223 -18.87 -3.67 -4.44
C ILE A 223 -19.58 -3.51 -3.09
N PRO A 224 -19.00 -2.89 -2.02
CA PRO A 224 -19.68 -2.76 -0.74
C PRO A 224 -20.98 -1.95 -0.81
N ALA A 225 -21.07 -0.98 -1.72
CA ALA A 225 -22.22 -0.10 -1.85
C ALA A 225 -23.32 -0.64 -2.77
N ARG A 226 -22.94 -1.37 -3.85
CA ARG A 226 -23.87 -1.78 -4.92
C ARG A 226 -23.96 -3.29 -5.13
N GLY A 227 -23.10 -4.06 -4.50
CA GLY A 227 -22.99 -5.51 -4.68
C GLY A 227 -22.12 -5.92 -5.87
N PHE A 228 -21.67 -7.17 -5.83
CA PHE A 228 -20.76 -7.74 -6.86
C PHE A 228 -21.46 -7.86 -8.23
N LEU A 229 -22.73 -8.25 -8.26
CA LEU A 229 -23.51 -8.46 -9.50
C LEU A 229 -24.18 -7.20 -10.04
N SER A 230 -23.93 -6.03 -9.47
CA SER A 230 -24.51 -4.77 -9.97
C SER A 230 -23.99 -4.47 -11.39
N LEU A 231 -24.82 -3.89 -12.21
CA LEU A 231 -24.47 -3.49 -13.58
C LEU A 231 -23.25 -2.58 -13.61
N THR A 232 -23.13 -1.68 -12.63
CA THR A 232 -21.98 -0.77 -12.50
C THR A 232 -20.69 -1.54 -12.23
N THR A 233 -20.70 -2.49 -11.28
CA THR A 233 -19.52 -3.30 -10.92
C THR A 233 -19.08 -4.15 -12.11
N LEU A 234 -20.02 -4.83 -12.76
CA LEU A 234 -19.75 -5.67 -13.93
C LEU A 234 -19.24 -4.84 -15.12
N ALA A 235 -19.83 -3.67 -15.39
CA ALA A 235 -19.38 -2.79 -16.46
C ALA A 235 -17.92 -2.31 -16.23
N LEU A 236 -17.59 -1.93 -14.99
CA LEU A 236 -16.22 -1.53 -14.64
C LEU A 236 -15.23 -2.69 -14.77
N LEU A 237 -15.60 -3.90 -14.34
CA LEU A 237 -14.75 -5.10 -14.46
C LEU A 237 -14.54 -5.49 -15.93
N ILE A 238 -15.59 -5.49 -16.75
CA ILE A 238 -15.50 -5.79 -18.18
C ILE A 238 -14.66 -4.75 -18.90
N ALA A 239 -14.87 -3.47 -18.64
CA ALA A 239 -14.07 -2.39 -19.22
C ALA A 239 -12.60 -2.50 -18.81
N SER A 240 -12.32 -2.76 -17.53
CA SER A 240 -10.96 -3.01 -17.05
C SER A 240 -10.31 -4.19 -17.74
N GLY A 241 -11.01 -5.33 -17.83
CA GLY A 241 -10.53 -6.53 -18.50
C GLY A 241 -10.22 -6.28 -19.98
N GLY A 242 -11.10 -5.57 -20.69
CA GLY A 242 -10.91 -5.18 -22.09
C GLY A 242 -9.67 -4.30 -22.28
N LEU A 243 -9.48 -3.30 -21.43
CA LEU A 243 -8.29 -2.44 -21.45
C LEU A 243 -7.00 -3.22 -21.13
N PHE A 244 -7.07 -4.17 -20.17
CA PHE A 244 -5.93 -5.01 -19.82
C PHE A 244 -5.54 -5.93 -20.98
N VAL A 245 -6.51 -6.53 -21.67
CA VAL A 245 -6.27 -7.33 -22.90
C VAL A 245 -5.65 -6.44 -23.98
N ALA A 246 -6.19 -5.25 -24.22
CA ALA A 246 -5.64 -4.28 -25.17
C ALA A 246 -4.18 -3.90 -24.82
N PHE A 247 -3.88 -3.69 -23.53
CA PHE A 247 -2.53 -3.48 -23.03
C PHE A 247 -1.58 -4.63 -23.34
N VAL A 248 -1.99 -5.88 -23.04
CA VAL A 248 -1.19 -7.08 -23.31
C VAL A 248 -0.92 -7.24 -24.81
N VAL A 249 -1.96 -7.06 -25.66
CA VAL A 249 -1.81 -7.10 -27.12
C VAL A 249 -0.85 -6.01 -27.60
N ARG A 250 -0.96 -4.80 -27.06
CA ARG A 250 -0.04 -3.69 -27.38
C ARG A 250 1.40 -4.00 -27.00
N CYS A 251 1.64 -4.53 -25.78
CA CYS A 251 2.98 -4.92 -25.32
C CYS A 251 3.62 -6.01 -26.23
N ARG A 252 2.80 -6.91 -26.83
CA ARG A 252 3.31 -7.94 -27.74
C ARG A 252 3.64 -7.43 -29.13
N ARG A 253 3.08 -6.29 -29.54
CA ARG A 253 3.22 -5.74 -30.91
C ARG A 253 4.27 -4.64 -31.05
N VAL A 254 4.77 -4.12 -29.95
CA VAL A 254 5.70 -2.96 -29.96
C VAL A 254 7.10 -3.42 -29.56
N ASN A 255 8.11 -2.93 -30.26
CA ASN A 255 9.52 -3.26 -30.00
C ASN A 255 10.02 -2.75 -28.63
N ASN A 256 9.47 -1.63 -28.12
CA ASN A 256 9.79 -1.07 -26.80
C ASN A 256 8.51 -1.10 -25.92
N PRO A 257 8.13 -2.24 -25.34
CA PRO A 257 6.96 -2.33 -24.50
C PRO A 257 7.19 -1.63 -23.14
N VAL A 258 6.13 -1.05 -22.58
CA VAL A 258 6.15 -0.49 -21.21
C VAL A 258 6.51 -1.57 -20.18
N LEU A 259 6.07 -2.79 -20.42
CA LEU A 259 6.34 -3.96 -19.59
C LEU A 259 6.74 -5.14 -20.48
N GLU A 260 7.94 -5.68 -20.24
CA GLU A 260 8.34 -6.93 -20.85
C GLU A 260 7.66 -8.11 -20.17
N LEU A 261 6.62 -8.64 -20.81
CA LEU A 261 5.86 -9.80 -20.30
C LEU A 261 6.72 -11.05 -20.11
N THR A 262 7.89 -11.11 -20.76
CA THR A 262 8.88 -12.19 -20.60
C THR A 262 9.41 -12.29 -19.18
N LEU A 263 9.46 -11.19 -18.41
CA LEU A 263 9.85 -11.20 -17.01
C LEU A 263 8.93 -12.05 -16.14
N LEU A 264 7.62 -12.07 -16.45
CA LEU A 264 6.63 -12.90 -15.76
C LEU A 264 6.77 -14.41 -16.03
N ARG A 265 7.58 -14.80 -17.01
CA ARG A 265 7.89 -16.23 -17.27
C ARG A 265 8.99 -16.76 -16.35
N HIS A 266 9.72 -15.89 -15.67
CA HIS A 266 10.76 -16.29 -14.72
C HIS A 266 10.15 -16.61 -13.35
N PRO A 267 10.13 -17.88 -12.89
CA PRO A 267 9.47 -18.26 -11.64
C PRO A 267 9.99 -17.51 -10.43
N ARG A 268 11.31 -17.22 -10.40
CA ARG A 268 11.93 -16.43 -9.32
C ARG A 268 11.37 -15.02 -9.23
N PHE A 269 11.20 -14.35 -10.37
CA PHE A 269 10.64 -13.01 -10.38
C PHE A 269 9.17 -12.98 -9.95
N VAL A 270 8.39 -13.99 -10.40
CA VAL A 270 6.99 -14.16 -9.96
C VAL A 270 6.94 -14.40 -8.45
N GLY A 271 7.81 -15.25 -7.89
CA GLY A 271 7.93 -15.46 -6.45
C GLY A 271 8.23 -14.17 -5.68
N VAL A 272 9.08 -13.31 -6.23
CA VAL A 272 9.36 -11.98 -5.62
C VAL A 272 8.14 -11.06 -5.68
N LEU A 273 7.36 -11.08 -6.77
CA LEU A 273 6.13 -10.27 -6.89
C LEU A 273 5.02 -10.74 -5.92
N LEU A 274 5.08 -11.96 -5.40
CA LEU A 274 4.15 -12.45 -4.37
C LEU A 274 4.48 -11.93 -2.97
N LEU A 275 5.73 -11.50 -2.70
CA LEU A 275 6.12 -10.98 -1.39
C LEU A 275 5.29 -9.76 -0.97
N PRO A 276 5.15 -8.69 -1.78
CA PRO A 276 4.32 -7.56 -1.39
C PRO A 276 2.84 -7.93 -1.26
N VAL A 277 2.32 -8.89 -2.03
CA VAL A 277 0.94 -9.36 -1.88
C VAL A 277 0.75 -10.04 -0.53
N ALA A 278 1.67 -10.95 -0.15
CA ALA A 278 1.61 -11.64 1.12
C ALA A 278 1.76 -10.68 2.32
N THR A 279 2.74 -9.77 2.26
CA THR A 279 2.96 -8.78 3.33
C THR A 279 1.81 -7.77 3.42
N CYS A 280 1.15 -7.45 2.32
CA CYS A 280 -0.07 -6.66 2.34
C CYS A 280 -1.17 -7.36 3.14
N CYS A 281 -1.43 -8.64 2.88
CA CYS A 281 -2.47 -9.42 3.55
C CYS A 281 -2.23 -9.58 5.06
N CYS A 282 -0.97 -9.78 5.48
CA CYS A 282 -0.66 -10.05 6.88
C CYS A 282 -0.19 -8.85 7.70
N TYR A 283 -0.02 -7.67 7.08
CA TYR A 283 0.46 -6.49 7.78
C TYR A 283 -0.28 -5.20 7.36
N VAL A 284 -0.24 -4.81 6.08
CA VAL A 284 -0.79 -3.50 5.65
C VAL A 284 -2.31 -3.43 5.88
N VAL A 285 -3.02 -4.51 5.58
CA VAL A 285 -4.46 -4.63 5.87
C VAL A 285 -4.73 -4.47 7.36
N LEU A 286 -3.90 -5.08 8.23
CA LEU A 286 -4.08 -4.99 9.68
C LEU A 286 -3.89 -3.57 10.23
N LEU A 287 -3.02 -2.75 9.62
CA LEU A 287 -2.85 -1.34 9.99
C LEU A 287 -4.15 -0.52 9.89
N ILE A 288 -5.10 -1.00 9.12
CA ILE A 288 -6.38 -0.33 8.86
C ILE A 288 -7.51 -0.99 9.63
N ILE A 289 -7.64 -2.32 9.51
CA ILE A 289 -8.81 -3.01 10.04
C ILE A 289 -8.75 -3.21 11.57
N VAL A 290 -7.56 -3.32 12.15
CA VAL A 290 -7.41 -3.45 13.61
C VAL A 290 -7.83 -2.16 14.33
N PRO A 291 -7.37 -0.95 13.93
CA PRO A 291 -7.90 0.28 14.49
C PRO A 291 -9.40 0.46 14.29
N LEU A 292 -9.92 0.11 13.11
CA LEU A 292 -11.36 0.19 12.85
C LEU A 292 -12.16 -0.71 13.80
N HIS A 293 -11.65 -1.91 14.11
CA HIS A 293 -12.28 -2.80 15.08
C HIS A 293 -12.29 -2.17 16.49
N PHE A 294 -11.18 -1.65 16.96
CA PHE A 294 -11.08 -1.06 18.29
C PHE A 294 -11.94 0.20 18.44
N MET A 295 -11.88 1.10 17.46
CA MET A 295 -12.66 2.34 17.48
C MET A 295 -14.16 2.07 17.28
N GLY A 296 -14.51 1.20 16.35
CA GLY A 296 -15.90 0.95 15.96
C GLY A 296 -16.62 -0.08 16.80
N GLY A 297 -15.95 -1.15 17.21
CA GLY A 297 -16.53 -2.24 18.03
C GLY A 297 -16.40 -2.00 19.53
N GLU A 298 -15.27 -1.45 19.99
CA GLU A 298 -14.98 -1.27 21.41
C GLU A 298 -15.09 0.18 21.89
N GLY A 299 -15.26 1.14 20.97
CA GLY A 299 -15.41 2.57 21.31
C GLY A 299 -14.12 3.21 21.85
N MET A 300 -12.95 2.65 21.52
CA MET A 300 -11.65 3.20 21.92
C MET A 300 -11.37 4.51 21.19
N SER A 301 -10.57 5.40 21.81
CA SER A 301 -10.04 6.58 21.15
C SER A 301 -8.98 6.20 20.10
N GLU A 302 -8.70 7.14 19.18
CA GLU A 302 -7.66 6.98 18.15
C GLU A 302 -6.29 6.69 18.77
N SER A 303 -5.93 7.37 19.86
CA SER A 303 -4.66 7.16 20.58
C SER A 303 -4.60 5.79 21.25
N GLN A 304 -5.69 5.36 21.90
CA GLN A 304 -5.74 4.04 22.54
C GLN A 304 -5.60 2.92 21.49
N SER A 305 -6.32 3.02 20.38
CA SER A 305 -6.22 2.09 19.27
C SER A 305 -4.79 2.05 18.69
N ALA A 306 -4.15 3.21 18.56
CA ALA A 306 -2.79 3.33 18.08
C ALA A 306 -1.77 2.67 19.01
N LEU A 307 -1.96 2.72 20.33
CA LEU A 307 -1.10 2.04 21.30
C LEU A 307 -1.12 0.51 21.14
N TYR A 308 -2.30 -0.08 20.97
CA TYR A 308 -2.39 -1.52 20.66
C TYR A 308 -1.73 -1.88 19.34
N LEU A 309 -1.86 -1.00 18.35
CA LEU A 309 -1.24 -1.20 17.04
C LEU A 309 0.30 -1.20 17.10
N MET A 310 0.92 -0.61 18.14
CA MET A 310 2.36 -0.70 18.37
C MET A 310 2.86 -2.16 18.48
N ALA A 311 2.04 -3.07 18.99
CA ALA A 311 2.40 -4.48 19.04
C ALA A 311 2.63 -5.08 17.64
N LEU A 312 1.85 -4.64 16.65
CA LEU A 312 2.02 -5.00 15.24
C LEU A 312 3.22 -4.29 14.60
N THR A 313 3.44 -3.01 14.93
CA THR A 313 4.36 -2.15 14.19
C THR A 313 5.78 -2.15 14.75
N THR A 314 5.97 -2.30 16.07
CA THR A 314 7.30 -2.30 16.71
C THR A 314 8.27 -3.36 16.15
N PRO A 315 7.85 -4.61 15.84
CA PRO A 315 8.73 -5.58 15.22
C PRO A 315 9.35 -5.10 13.90
N MET A 316 8.67 -4.21 13.15
CA MET A 316 9.16 -3.67 11.88
C MET A 316 10.46 -2.85 12.02
N LEU A 317 10.81 -2.38 13.22
CA LEU A 317 12.06 -1.68 13.49
C LEU A 317 13.27 -2.61 13.57
N VAL A 318 13.06 -3.82 14.08
CA VAL A 318 14.13 -4.75 14.44
C VAL A 318 14.27 -5.88 13.43
N PHE A 319 13.17 -6.50 13.04
CA PHE A 319 13.17 -7.73 12.25
C PHE A 319 13.70 -7.60 10.81
N PRO A 320 13.62 -6.47 10.10
CA PRO A 320 14.33 -6.30 8.82
C PRO A 320 15.86 -6.45 8.96
N SER A 321 16.43 -5.95 10.06
CA SER A 321 17.86 -6.13 10.36
C SER A 321 18.18 -7.57 10.74
N VAL A 322 17.31 -8.22 11.48
CA VAL A 322 17.40 -9.66 11.80
C VAL A 322 17.32 -10.49 10.51
N ALA A 323 16.42 -10.14 9.58
CA ALA A 323 16.32 -10.80 8.28
C ALA A 323 17.63 -10.71 7.50
N ALA A 324 18.24 -9.53 7.44
CA ALA A 324 19.53 -9.34 6.79
C ALA A 324 20.66 -10.18 7.46
N LEU A 325 20.62 -10.32 8.78
CA LEU A 325 21.57 -11.18 9.51
C LEU A 325 21.33 -12.66 9.21
N LEU A 326 20.09 -13.11 9.20
CA LEU A 326 19.71 -14.50 8.93
C LEU A 326 20.10 -14.95 7.51
N THR A 327 20.21 -14.04 6.55
CA THR A 327 20.67 -14.39 5.19
C THR A 327 22.13 -14.85 5.12
N ARG A 328 22.90 -14.75 6.22
CA ARG A 328 24.24 -15.35 6.33
C ARG A 328 24.21 -16.89 6.42
N TRP A 329 23.11 -17.45 6.94
CA TRP A 329 22.94 -18.90 7.15
C TRP A 329 21.84 -19.51 6.30
N PHE A 330 20.83 -18.73 5.96
CA PHE A 330 19.65 -19.18 5.22
C PHE A 330 19.48 -18.37 3.93
N SER A 331 18.87 -18.97 2.91
CA SER A 331 18.55 -18.24 1.70
C SER A 331 17.47 -17.17 1.98
N PRO A 332 17.47 -16.04 1.26
CA PRO A 332 16.44 -15.01 1.42
C PRO A 332 15.02 -15.54 1.24
N GLY A 333 14.82 -16.54 0.36
CA GLY A 333 13.53 -17.21 0.18
C GLY A 333 13.09 -17.98 1.42
N GLN A 334 14.02 -18.69 2.10
CA GLN A 334 13.72 -19.41 3.34
C GLN A 334 13.33 -18.47 4.47
N VAL A 335 14.08 -17.38 4.66
CA VAL A 335 13.78 -16.37 5.68
C VAL A 335 12.41 -15.73 5.42
N SER A 336 12.12 -15.36 4.18
CA SER A 336 10.83 -14.78 3.81
C SER A 336 9.68 -15.76 4.03
N THR A 337 9.84 -17.04 3.65
CA THR A 337 8.80 -18.07 3.86
C THR A 337 8.53 -18.29 5.34
N ALA A 338 9.59 -18.44 6.17
CA ALA A 338 9.44 -18.62 7.62
C ALA A 338 8.70 -17.42 8.26
N GLY A 339 9.03 -16.18 7.83
CA GLY A 339 8.32 -14.99 8.26
C GLY A 339 6.83 -15.05 7.93
N LEU A 340 6.49 -15.37 6.69
CA LEU A 340 5.08 -15.46 6.26
C LEU A 340 4.30 -16.59 6.96
N MET A 341 4.94 -17.72 7.27
CA MET A 341 4.31 -18.77 8.07
C MET A 341 4.03 -18.29 9.50
N MET A 342 4.97 -17.54 10.10
CA MET A 342 4.79 -16.93 11.42
C MET A 342 3.65 -15.89 11.39
N ALA A 343 3.58 -15.06 10.35
CA ALA A 343 2.49 -14.09 10.18
C ALA A 343 1.14 -14.78 9.99
N SER A 344 1.08 -15.88 9.22
CA SER A 344 -0.16 -16.66 9.04
C SER A 344 -0.65 -17.26 10.36
N ALA A 345 0.26 -17.79 11.20
CA ALA A 345 -0.09 -18.25 12.55
C ALA A 345 -0.61 -17.10 13.42
N GLY A 346 0.03 -15.92 13.35
CA GLY A 346 -0.43 -14.70 14.01
C GLY A 346 -1.85 -14.29 13.59
N LEU A 347 -2.19 -14.35 12.30
CA LEU A 347 -3.53 -14.06 11.79
C LEU A 347 -4.59 -15.01 12.33
N LEU A 348 -4.31 -16.31 12.42
CA LEU A 348 -5.23 -17.29 13.01
C LEU A 348 -5.47 -17.01 14.50
N LEU A 349 -4.39 -16.73 15.25
CA LEU A 349 -4.50 -16.36 16.67
C LEU A 349 -5.24 -15.05 16.87
N LEU A 350 -5.15 -14.11 15.92
CA LEU A 350 -5.83 -12.83 15.97
C LEU A 350 -7.35 -13.00 15.84
N GLY A 351 -7.79 -13.89 14.94
CA GLY A 351 -9.21 -14.24 14.80
C GLY A 351 -9.82 -14.79 16.09
N ASP A 352 -9.10 -15.67 16.76
CA ASP A 352 -9.49 -16.23 18.06
C ASP A 352 -9.47 -15.18 19.19
N ALA A 353 -8.47 -14.31 19.20
CA ALA A 353 -8.29 -13.30 20.23
C ALA A 353 -9.41 -12.25 20.23
N PHE A 354 -9.91 -11.85 19.06
CA PHE A 354 -11.05 -10.94 18.96
C PHE A 354 -12.35 -11.59 19.46
N HIS A 355 -12.52 -12.89 19.29
CA HIS A 355 -13.68 -13.59 19.78
C HIS A 355 -13.65 -13.83 21.30
N SER A 356 -12.48 -14.16 21.84
CA SER A 356 -12.28 -14.52 23.26
C SER A 356 -12.03 -13.32 24.18
N ASN A 357 -11.77 -12.14 23.64
CA ASN A 357 -11.41 -10.90 24.37
C ASN A 357 -10.18 -11.06 25.28
N HIS A 358 -9.25 -11.95 24.90
CA HIS A 358 -8.00 -12.23 25.64
C HIS A 358 -6.88 -11.29 25.21
N LEU A 359 -6.63 -10.21 25.97
CA LEU A 359 -5.64 -9.18 25.67
C LEU A 359 -4.20 -9.72 25.46
N PRO A 360 -3.65 -10.64 26.26
CA PRO A 360 -2.32 -11.21 26.03
C PRO A 360 -2.22 -11.95 24.68
N GLN A 361 -3.26 -12.70 24.31
CA GLN A 361 -3.31 -13.41 23.04
C GLN A 361 -3.37 -12.44 21.85
N LEU A 362 -4.13 -11.36 21.96
CA LEU A 362 -4.22 -10.29 20.99
C LEU A 362 -2.86 -9.65 20.72
N VAL A 363 -2.16 -9.25 21.80
CA VAL A 363 -0.82 -8.64 21.70
C VAL A 363 0.19 -9.61 21.07
N LEU A 364 0.18 -10.89 21.47
CA LEU A 364 1.04 -11.91 20.88
C LEU A 364 0.76 -12.10 19.39
N ALA A 365 -0.52 -12.17 19.00
CA ALA A 365 -0.94 -12.31 17.61
C ALA A 365 -0.45 -11.15 16.75
N LEU A 366 -0.60 -9.90 17.23
CA LEU A 366 -0.11 -8.71 16.55
C LEU A 366 1.41 -8.71 16.40
N ILE A 367 2.16 -9.10 17.45
CA ILE A 367 3.63 -9.22 17.40
C ILE A 367 4.04 -10.27 16.35
N LEU A 368 3.38 -11.44 16.31
CA LEU A 368 3.67 -12.48 15.33
C LEU A 368 3.38 -12.02 13.89
N CYS A 369 2.27 -11.32 13.66
CA CYS A 369 1.98 -10.72 12.36
C CYS A 369 3.05 -9.72 11.95
N GLY A 370 3.41 -8.79 12.86
CA GLY A 370 4.40 -7.77 12.60
C GLY A 370 5.81 -8.31 12.34
N ALA A 371 6.29 -9.20 13.20
CA ALA A 371 7.60 -9.85 13.05
C ALA A 371 7.65 -10.71 11.79
N GLY A 372 6.57 -11.47 11.53
CA GLY A 372 6.44 -12.31 10.35
C GLY A 372 6.48 -11.54 9.05
N ALA A 373 5.81 -10.40 8.97
CA ALA A 373 5.83 -9.52 7.80
C ALA A 373 7.15 -8.75 7.64
N ALA A 374 7.80 -8.39 8.75
CA ALA A 374 9.04 -7.62 8.75
C ALA A 374 10.24 -8.38 8.15
N LEU A 375 10.27 -9.72 8.28
CA LEU A 375 11.33 -10.55 7.71
C LEU A 375 11.38 -10.46 6.17
N PRO A 376 10.29 -10.74 5.41
CA PRO A 376 10.31 -10.54 3.97
C PRO A 376 10.44 -9.07 3.56
N TRP A 377 9.88 -8.13 4.35
CA TRP A 377 9.95 -6.70 4.06
C TRP A 377 11.38 -6.19 3.92
N GLY A 378 12.28 -6.60 4.80
CA GLY A 378 13.70 -6.23 4.73
C GLY A 378 14.47 -6.79 3.54
N LEU A 379 13.92 -7.78 2.83
CA LEU A 379 14.61 -8.51 1.75
C LEU A 379 14.00 -8.27 0.37
N MET A 380 12.70 -7.93 0.28
CA MET A 380 11.93 -7.98 -0.96
C MET A 380 12.41 -6.97 -2.02
N ASP A 381 12.82 -5.74 -1.63
CA ASP A 381 13.33 -4.74 -2.57
C ASP A 381 14.65 -5.19 -3.22
N GLY A 382 15.55 -5.77 -2.43
CA GLY A 382 16.81 -6.35 -2.92
C GLY A 382 16.58 -7.56 -3.83
N LEU A 383 15.62 -8.42 -3.47
CA LEU A 383 15.22 -9.56 -4.28
C LEU A 383 14.62 -9.15 -5.62
N ALA A 384 13.82 -8.09 -5.66
CA ALA A 384 13.20 -7.60 -6.89
C ALA A 384 14.24 -7.19 -7.94
N ILE A 385 15.31 -6.52 -7.51
CA ILE A 385 16.39 -6.08 -8.39
C ILE A 385 17.30 -7.25 -8.78
N SER A 386 17.59 -8.16 -7.84
CA SER A 386 18.50 -9.29 -8.08
C SER A 386 17.89 -10.46 -8.88
N ALA A 387 16.55 -10.51 -8.99
CA ALA A 387 15.85 -11.57 -9.72
C ALA A 387 15.94 -11.45 -11.26
N VAL A 388 16.48 -10.33 -11.78
CA VAL A 388 16.53 -10.03 -13.22
C VAL A 388 17.92 -9.50 -13.61
N PRO A 389 18.30 -9.57 -14.91
CA PRO A 389 19.55 -8.96 -15.38
C PRO A 389 19.61 -7.45 -15.09
N VAL A 390 20.80 -6.92 -14.83
CA VAL A 390 21.05 -5.51 -14.45
C VAL A 390 20.39 -4.53 -15.44
N ALA A 391 20.42 -4.82 -16.74
CA ALA A 391 19.80 -3.98 -17.78
C ALA A 391 18.28 -3.83 -17.63
N LYS A 392 17.60 -4.73 -16.90
CA LYS A 392 16.14 -4.76 -16.67
C LYS A 392 15.76 -4.42 -15.22
N ALA A 393 16.73 -4.10 -14.38
CA ALA A 393 16.53 -3.87 -12.96
C ALA A 393 15.53 -2.71 -12.67
N GLY A 394 15.57 -1.63 -13.45
CA GLY A 394 14.66 -0.50 -13.31
C GLY A 394 13.20 -0.88 -13.62
N MET A 395 12.98 -1.64 -14.70
CA MET A 395 11.64 -2.15 -15.07
C MET A 395 11.10 -3.12 -14.00
N ALA A 396 11.96 -4.01 -13.49
CA ALA A 396 11.60 -4.96 -12.43
C ALA A 396 11.21 -4.24 -11.14
N ALA A 397 11.98 -3.24 -10.72
CA ALA A 397 11.68 -2.42 -9.56
C ALA A 397 10.37 -1.63 -9.75
N GLY A 398 10.12 -1.08 -10.94
CA GLY A 398 8.88 -0.40 -11.28
C GLY A 398 7.66 -1.32 -11.19
N LEU A 399 7.75 -2.52 -11.78
CA LEU A 399 6.67 -3.51 -11.71
C LEU A 399 6.44 -4.00 -10.27
N PHE A 400 7.52 -4.28 -9.53
CA PHE A 400 7.45 -4.69 -8.13
C PHE A 400 6.73 -3.62 -7.26
N ASN A 401 7.12 -2.35 -7.38
CA ASN A 401 6.47 -1.27 -6.65
C ASN A 401 5.01 -1.06 -7.08
N THR A 402 4.70 -1.25 -8.38
CA THR A 402 3.32 -1.19 -8.86
C THR A 402 2.47 -2.31 -8.23
N VAL A 403 2.96 -3.55 -8.20
CA VAL A 403 2.28 -4.67 -7.54
C VAL A 403 2.10 -4.42 -6.05
N ARG A 404 3.12 -3.86 -5.38
CA ARG A 404 3.05 -3.51 -3.96
C ARG A 404 1.95 -2.50 -3.69
N VAL A 405 2.02 -1.33 -4.31
CA VAL A 405 1.11 -0.21 -4.00
C VAL A 405 -0.30 -0.44 -4.53
N ALA A 406 -0.43 -0.94 -5.77
CA ALA A 406 -1.75 -1.29 -6.31
C ALA A 406 -2.37 -2.46 -5.54
N GLY A 407 -1.54 -3.44 -5.14
CA GLY A 407 -1.95 -4.58 -4.33
C GLY A 407 -2.52 -4.15 -2.97
N GLU A 408 -1.93 -3.14 -2.33
CA GLU A 408 -2.44 -2.57 -1.08
C GLU A 408 -3.86 -1.99 -1.26
N GLY A 409 -4.09 -1.19 -2.29
CA GLY A 409 -5.41 -0.63 -2.59
C GLY A 409 -6.46 -1.70 -2.94
N ILE A 410 -6.04 -2.71 -3.73
CA ILE A 410 -6.90 -3.84 -4.10
C ILE A 410 -7.27 -4.67 -2.86
N ALA A 411 -6.28 -5.00 -2.02
CA ALA A 411 -6.52 -5.80 -0.82
C ALA A 411 -7.50 -5.11 0.14
N LEU A 412 -7.38 -3.80 0.33
CA LEU A 412 -8.31 -3.03 1.16
C LEU A 412 -9.73 -3.04 0.61
N ALA A 413 -9.89 -2.89 -0.70
CA ALA A 413 -11.19 -2.95 -1.34
C ALA A 413 -11.83 -4.35 -1.21
N VAL A 414 -11.03 -5.42 -1.38
CA VAL A 414 -11.46 -6.80 -1.17
C VAL A 414 -11.86 -7.04 0.28
N VAL A 415 -11.06 -6.58 1.25
CA VAL A 415 -11.34 -6.71 2.68
C VAL A 415 -12.65 -6.02 3.06
N SER A 416 -12.85 -4.78 2.59
CA SER A 416 -14.11 -4.05 2.82
C SER A 416 -15.32 -4.79 2.23
N ALA A 417 -15.17 -5.36 1.03
CA ALA A 417 -16.21 -6.17 0.39
C ALA A 417 -16.51 -7.45 1.18
N VAL A 418 -15.49 -8.16 1.65
CA VAL A 418 -15.64 -9.39 2.45
C VAL A 418 -16.31 -9.09 3.79
N LEU A 419 -15.90 -8.04 4.50
CA LEU A 419 -16.53 -7.64 5.76
C LEU A 419 -18.00 -7.28 5.55
N THR A 420 -18.32 -6.49 4.53
CA THR A 420 -19.72 -6.14 4.22
C THR A 420 -20.56 -7.36 3.85
N ALA A 421 -20.04 -8.25 3.01
CA ALA A 421 -20.73 -9.47 2.60
C ALA A 421 -20.96 -10.43 3.78
N SER A 422 -19.94 -10.66 4.61
CA SER A 422 -20.04 -11.51 5.79
C SER A 422 -21.06 -10.97 6.80
N ASN A 423 -21.01 -9.66 7.11
CA ASN A 423 -22.00 -9.03 7.97
C ASN A 423 -23.40 -9.11 7.37
N THR A 424 -23.57 -8.94 6.05
CA THR A 424 -24.87 -9.06 5.38
C THR A 424 -25.46 -10.46 5.55
N LEU A 425 -24.67 -11.51 5.29
CA LEU A 425 -25.10 -12.90 5.43
C LEU A 425 -25.49 -13.24 6.87
N THR A 426 -24.68 -12.82 7.85
CA THR A 426 -24.94 -13.06 9.26
C THR A 426 -26.18 -12.31 9.74
N LEU A 427 -26.36 -11.05 9.34
CA LEU A 427 -27.55 -10.28 9.69
C LEU A 427 -28.82 -10.85 9.01
N GLN A 428 -28.77 -11.24 7.74
CA GLN A 428 -29.90 -11.85 7.04
C GLN A 428 -30.39 -13.13 7.71
N SER A 429 -29.49 -13.93 8.29
CA SER A 429 -29.86 -15.16 8.99
C SER A 429 -30.49 -14.92 10.38
N ARG A 430 -30.22 -13.77 11.00
CA ARG A 430 -30.63 -13.47 12.39
C ARG A 430 -31.67 -12.37 12.49
N VAL A 431 -31.73 -11.46 11.53
CA VAL A 431 -32.60 -10.28 11.53
C VAL A 431 -33.79 -10.50 10.59
N HIS A 432 -34.99 -10.64 11.15
CA HIS A 432 -36.20 -10.84 10.38
C HIS A 432 -37.08 -9.60 10.47
N GLY A 433 -37.84 -9.32 9.42
CA GLY A 433 -38.81 -8.19 9.40
C GLY A 433 -38.27 -6.89 8.80
N TYR A 434 -37.03 -6.85 8.35
CA TYR A 434 -36.44 -5.68 7.68
C TYR A 434 -36.22 -5.92 6.18
N ALA A 435 -36.33 -4.86 5.38
CA ALA A 435 -36.04 -4.92 3.95
C ALA A 435 -34.56 -5.26 3.71
N PRO A 436 -34.22 -6.07 2.66
CA PRO A 436 -32.85 -6.43 2.37
C PRO A 436 -31.89 -5.24 2.20
N GLU A 437 -32.38 -4.10 1.70
CA GLU A 437 -31.60 -2.87 1.54
C GLU A 437 -31.20 -2.25 2.89
N VAL A 438 -32.07 -2.36 3.92
CA VAL A 438 -31.75 -1.86 5.28
C VAL A 438 -30.66 -2.73 5.90
N ILE A 439 -30.79 -4.06 5.78
CA ILE A 439 -29.79 -5.00 6.27
C ILE A 439 -28.45 -4.78 5.57
N HIS A 440 -28.45 -4.59 4.25
CA HIS A 440 -27.23 -4.32 3.50
C HIS A 440 -26.56 -2.99 3.90
N ARG A 441 -27.35 -1.94 4.15
CA ARG A 441 -26.80 -0.66 4.65
C ARG A 441 -26.23 -0.79 6.06
N ALA A 442 -26.93 -1.50 6.95
CA ALA A 442 -26.41 -1.76 8.30
C ALA A 442 -25.10 -2.58 8.27
N ALA A 443 -25.04 -3.62 7.42
CA ALA A 443 -23.82 -4.39 7.19
C ALA A 443 -22.67 -3.54 6.63
N GLY A 444 -22.96 -2.57 5.76
CA GLY A 444 -21.98 -1.61 5.24
C GLY A 444 -21.40 -0.71 6.35
N TRP A 445 -22.24 -0.25 7.28
CA TRP A 445 -21.78 0.51 8.44
C TRP A 445 -20.93 -0.35 9.39
N LEU A 446 -21.32 -1.61 9.64
CA LEU A 446 -20.51 -2.55 10.40
C LEU A 446 -19.14 -2.78 9.71
N GLY A 447 -19.15 -3.02 8.41
CA GLY A 447 -17.90 -3.19 7.64
C GLY A 447 -16.97 -1.96 7.66
N ALA A 448 -17.56 -0.77 7.84
CA ALA A 448 -16.83 0.49 8.01
C ALA A 448 -16.44 0.79 9.48
N GLY A 449 -16.71 -0.12 10.42
CA GLY A 449 -16.42 0.06 11.84
C GLY A 449 -17.33 1.06 12.55
N ASN A 450 -18.54 1.30 12.05
CA ASN A 450 -19.47 2.26 12.67
C ASN A 450 -20.70 1.55 13.27
N MET A 451 -20.49 0.96 14.44
CA MET A 451 -21.54 0.26 15.21
C MET A 451 -22.76 1.14 15.55
N PRO A 452 -22.60 2.41 15.99
CA PRO A 452 -23.75 3.25 16.31
C PRO A 452 -24.69 3.49 15.13
N GLN A 453 -24.15 3.72 13.93
CA GLN A 453 -24.95 3.93 12.72
C GLN A 453 -25.65 2.64 12.25
N ALA A 454 -25.01 1.50 12.42
CA ALA A 454 -25.65 0.21 12.15
C ALA A 454 -26.81 -0.06 13.12
N ALA A 455 -26.63 0.22 14.41
CA ALA A 455 -27.66 0.08 15.44
C ALA A 455 -28.85 1.02 15.20
N ALA A 456 -28.61 2.26 14.74
CA ALA A 456 -29.68 3.20 14.39
C ALA A 456 -30.58 2.71 13.24
N LEU A 457 -30.06 1.86 12.35
CA LEU A 457 -30.84 1.25 11.26
C LEU A 457 -31.63 0.00 11.70
N LEU A 458 -31.26 -0.62 12.82
CA LEU A 458 -31.82 -1.85 13.35
C LEU A 458 -32.20 -1.69 14.84
N PRO A 459 -33.10 -0.75 15.21
CA PRO A 459 -33.38 -0.39 16.60
C PRO A 459 -33.98 -1.52 17.43
N ASP A 460 -34.67 -2.47 16.81
CA ASP A 460 -35.30 -3.59 17.49
C ASP A 460 -34.32 -4.72 17.87
N PHE A 461 -33.06 -4.62 17.42
CA PHE A 461 -32.05 -5.63 17.70
C PHE A 461 -31.06 -5.17 18.77
N SER A 462 -30.68 -6.11 19.64
CA SER A 462 -29.73 -5.85 20.70
C SER A 462 -28.31 -5.59 20.09
N LEU A 463 -27.58 -4.67 20.70
CA LEU A 463 -26.16 -4.41 20.36
C LEU A 463 -25.31 -5.70 20.38
N ARG A 464 -25.72 -6.69 21.19
CA ARG A 464 -25.03 -7.99 21.27
C ARG A 464 -25.07 -8.73 19.92
N VAL A 465 -26.23 -8.78 19.24
CA VAL A 465 -26.35 -9.45 17.93
C VAL A 465 -25.50 -8.76 16.88
N LEU A 466 -25.48 -7.44 16.87
CA LEU A 466 -24.64 -6.67 15.96
C LEU A 466 -23.13 -6.91 16.24
N ARG A 467 -22.73 -6.96 17.51
CA ARG A 467 -21.36 -7.24 17.92
C ARG A 467 -20.92 -8.66 17.56
N GLU A 468 -21.76 -9.67 17.80
CA GLU A 468 -21.48 -11.06 17.40
C GLU A 468 -21.34 -11.20 15.87
N SER A 469 -22.14 -10.47 15.09
CA SER A 469 -22.01 -10.43 13.63
C SER A 469 -20.69 -9.83 13.21
N TYR A 470 -20.32 -8.71 13.83
CA TYR A 470 -19.10 -7.98 13.58
C TYR A 470 -17.85 -8.83 13.88
N ASP A 471 -17.78 -9.44 15.06
CA ASP A 471 -16.66 -10.28 15.50
C ASP A 471 -16.50 -11.54 14.61
N SER A 472 -17.63 -12.16 14.24
CA SER A 472 -17.64 -13.30 13.32
C SER A 472 -17.10 -12.92 11.92
N ALA A 473 -17.45 -11.74 11.42
CA ALA A 473 -16.95 -11.26 10.13
C ALA A 473 -15.43 -11.03 10.16
N TYR A 474 -14.89 -10.52 11.24
CA TYR A 474 -13.44 -10.33 11.42
C TYR A 474 -12.70 -11.67 11.56
N THR A 475 -13.25 -12.63 12.31
CA THR A 475 -12.67 -13.98 12.42
C THR A 475 -12.59 -14.67 11.07
N LEU A 476 -13.63 -14.60 10.26
CA LEU A 476 -13.65 -15.13 8.90
C LEU A 476 -12.60 -14.43 8.02
N LEU A 477 -12.52 -13.11 8.11
CA LEU A 477 -11.55 -12.32 7.36
C LEU A 477 -10.11 -12.73 7.70
N PHE A 478 -9.74 -12.78 8.98
CA PHE A 478 -8.38 -13.14 9.40
C PHE A 478 -8.03 -14.57 9.01
N SER A 479 -8.96 -15.51 9.09
CA SER A 479 -8.77 -16.88 8.60
C SER A 479 -8.52 -16.91 7.09
N GLY A 480 -9.26 -16.13 6.31
CA GLY A 480 -9.06 -15.98 4.87
C GLY A 480 -7.70 -15.38 4.53
N LEU A 481 -7.30 -14.31 5.22
CA LEU A 481 -5.98 -13.68 5.06
C LEU A 481 -4.84 -14.62 5.44
N ALA A 482 -5.01 -15.44 6.49
CA ALA A 482 -4.04 -16.45 6.89
C ALA A 482 -3.84 -17.50 5.79
N VAL A 483 -4.93 -18.00 5.19
CA VAL A 483 -4.87 -18.96 4.08
C VAL A 483 -4.15 -18.36 2.87
N VAL A 484 -4.50 -17.13 2.47
CA VAL A 484 -3.84 -16.44 1.36
C VAL A 484 -2.35 -16.25 1.63
N THR A 485 -1.99 -15.80 2.84
CA THR A 485 -0.59 -15.62 3.25
C THR A 485 0.17 -16.94 3.21
N LEU A 486 -0.43 -18.05 3.67
CA LEU A 486 0.17 -19.37 3.64
C LEU A 486 0.36 -19.89 2.21
N LEU A 487 -0.62 -19.70 1.32
CA LEU A 487 -0.50 -20.05 -0.09
C LEU A 487 0.64 -19.25 -0.77
N CYS A 488 0.73 -17.95 -0.50
CA CYS A 488 1.85 -17.13 -0.96
C CYS A 488 3.19 -17.66 -0.42
N ALA A 489 3.27 -18.00 0.86
CA ALA A 489 4.47 -18.55 1.48
C ALA A 489 4.91 -19.85 0.79
N LEU A 490 3.96 -20.74 0.47
CA LEU A 490 4.23 -21.99 -0.26
C LEU A 490 4.76 -21.70 -1.67
N MET A 491 4.13 -20.78 -2.40
CA MET A 491 4.57 -20.40 -3.75
C MET A 491 5.95 -19.76 -3.74
N ILE A 492 6.24 -18.92 -2.74
CA ILE A 492 7.56 -18.30 -2.55
C ILE A 492 8.61 -19.38 -2.25
N TRP A 493 8.30 -20.35 -1.39
CA TRP A 493 9.16 -21.49 -1.13
C TRP A 493 9.49 -22.27 -2.42
N LEU A 494 8.48 -22.59 -3.21
CA LEU A 494 8.64 -23.36 -4.45
C LEU A 494 9.45 -22.61 -5.51
N THR A 495 9.36 -21.29 -5.58
CA THR A 495 10.00 -20.47 -6.60
C THR A 495 11.38 -19.95 -6.22
N LEU A 496 11.60 -19.62 -4.93
CA LEU A 496 12.87 -19.03 -4.47
C LEU A 496 13.80 -20.03 -3.77
N CYS A 497 13.28 -21.12 -3.18
CA CYS A 497 14.10 -22.07 -2.43
C CYS A 497 14.47 -23.34 -3.23
N ARG A 498 13.74 -23.67 -4.29
CA ARG A 498 14.12 -24.80 -5.16
C ARG A 498 15.46 -24.53 -5.85
N LYS A 499 16.46 -25.38 -5.61
CA LYS A 499 17.74 -25.42 -6.32
C LYS A 499 17.46 -25.82 -7.79
N GLY A 500 17.31 -24.84 -8.68
CA GLY A 500 17.12 -25.09 -10.10
C GLY A 500 17.20 -23.79 -10.90
N GLY A 501 18.37 -23.48 -11.45
CA GLY A 501 18.59 -22.39 -12.41
C GLY A 501 19.26 -21.15 -11.84
N ALA A 502 20.49 -21.27 -11.37
CA ALA A 502 21.42 -20.16 -11.50
C ALA A 502 21.42 -19.75 -12.98
N ILE A 503 21.09 -18.49 -13.27
CA ILE A 503 21.38 -17.91 -14.58
C ILE A 503 22.89 -17.95 -14.68
N GLN A 504 23.44 -19.04 -15.27
CA GLN A 504 24.82 -19.05 -15.72
C GLN A 504 24.92 -17.90 -16.74
N THR A 505 25.56 -16.83 -16.34
CA THR A 505 26.21 -15.94 -17.30
C THR A 505 27.20 -16.80 -18.07
N ARG A 506 26.77 -17.34 -19.22
CA ARG A 506 27.67 -17.87 -20.23
C ARG A 506 28.51 -16.67 -20.64
N ASN A 507 29.68 -16.53 -20.02
CA ASN A 507 30.81 -15.82 -20.62
C ASN A 507 31.11 -16.57 -21.94
N SER A 508 30.58 -16.09 -23.05
CA SER A 508 31.11 -16.34 -24.36
C SER A 508 32.39 -15.49 -24.48
N GLY A 509 33.46 -15.98 -23.88
CA GLY A 509 34.79 -15.61 -24.27
C GLY A 509 35.14 -16.39 -25.54
N SER A 510 35.30 -15.70 -26.62
CA SER A 510 36.24 -15.93 -27.72
C SER A 510 36.14 -14.75 -28.67
#